data_b9e63f5bad9852b7f2c56b6f8a552323
#
_entry.id   b9e63f5bad9852b7f2c56b6f8a552323
#
_cell.length_a   1.000
_cell.length_b   1.000
_cell.length_c   1.000
_cell.angle_alpha   90.00
_cell.angle_beta   90.00
_cell.angle_gamma   90.00
#
_symmetry.space_group_name_H-M   'P 1'
#
loop_
_entity.id
_entity.type
_entity.pdbx_description
1 polymer ?
#
loop_
_entity_poly.entity_id
_entity_poly.type
_entity_poly.pdbx_seq_one_letter_code
_entity_poly.pdbx_strand_id
1 'polypeptide(L)'
;MTALSLALEEVRRRDRAHLDQPNPYRSLAALPDIWPLAVQRFGDTLALDDPHGQPAARLTYRELGQAIRTFAQGLQALGVGVGTHVALFADNSHRWLIADQGIMTAGAMNAVRSGAAETEELRYIAEHSESTVILLENLALLRRLEDRLADLPLSFGLLLSDQDPPQGPLPWYNFPQLMELGQSHPYSPVTLQPQDLATLIYTSGTTGKPKGVMLTHANLLHQVNTLQVVVQPQPGDQVVSILPSWHSFERTAEYFLLSRGCSQTYSSLRHLKADLKAVRPRYMVGVPRLWESIYDGA
;
A
#
# COMPACT_ATOMS: atom_id res chain seq x y z
N MET A 1 -45.44 -5.12 13.99
CA MET A 1 -44.10 -5.16 13.37
C MET A 1 -43.81 -6.59 12.95
N THR A 2 -43.37 -6.78 11.73
CA THR A 2 -42.97 -8.11 11.22
C THR A 2 -41.61 -8.54 11.80
N ALA A 3 -41.34 -9.84 11.89
CA ALA A 3 -40.05 -10.36 12.36
C ALA A 3 -38.87 -9.76 11.54
N LEU A 4 -39.08 -9.51 10.25
CA LEU A 4 -38.11 -8.85 9.38
C LEU A 4 -37.85 -7.39 9.80
N SER A 5 -38.90 -6.65 10.19
CA SER A 5 -38.76 -5.27 10.70
C SER A 5 -37.93 -5.19 11.96
N LEU A 6 -38.17 -6.13 12.92
CA LEU A 6 -37.40 -6.23 14.16
C LEU A 6 -35.94 -6.59 13.90
N ALA A 7 -35.68 -7.53 12.99
CA ALA A 7 -34.31 -7.90 12.62
C ALA A 7 -33.56 -6.74 11.97
N LEU A 8 -34.20 -5.97 11.09
CA LEU A 8 -33.61 -4.77 10.47
C LEU A 8 -33.35 -3.65 11.49
N GLU A 9 -34.22 -3.46 12.48
CA GLU A 9 -33.98 -2.47 13.54
C GLU A 9 -32.82 -2.89 14.45
N GLU A 10 -32.68 -4.17 14.74
CA GLU A 10 -31.57 -4.69 15.54
C GLU A 10 -30.22 -4.56 14.80
N VAL A 11 -30.18 -4.86 13.51
CA VAL A 11 -29.00 -4.62 12.65
C VAL A 11 -28.64 -3.14 12.64
N ARG A 12 -29.61 -2.24 12.41
CA ARG A 12 -29.39 -0.78 12.42
C ARG A 12 -28.90 -0.27 13.77
N ARG A 13 -29.42 -0.81 14.89
CA ARG A 13 -28.97 -0.43 16.23
C ARG A 13 -27.54 -0.88 16.49
N ARG A 14 -27.20 -2.11 16.11
CA ARG A 14 -25.83 -2.66 16.19
C ARG A 14 -24.85 -1.83 15.36
N ASP A 15 -25.20 -1.54 14.14
CA ASP A 15 -24.35 -0.76 13.22
C ASP A 15 -24.12 0.66 13.74
N ARG A 16 -25.15 1.31 14.31
CA ARG A 16 -25.00 2.61 14.99
C ARG A 16 -24.08 2.53 16.20
N ALA A 17 -24.23 1.50 17.04
CA ALA A 17 -23.37 1.31 18.20
C ALA A 17 -21.88 1.17 17.81
N HIS A 18 -21.59 0.56 16.65
CA HIS A 18 -20.22 0.48 16.13
C HIS A 18 -19.70 1.78 15.56
N LEU A 19 -20.57 2.59 14.92
CA LEU A 19 -20.22 3.93 14.46
C LEU A 19 -19.92 4.88 15.62
N ASP A 20 -20.59 4.70 16.75
CA ASP A 20 -20.45 5.53 17.96
C ASP A 20 -19.26 5.11 18.83
N GLN A 21 -18.62 3.98 18.55
CA GLN A 21 -17.41 3.58 19.27
C GLN A 21 -16.28 4.58 19.05
N PRO A 22 -15.48 4.88 20.09
CA PRO A 22 -14.30 5.72 19.94
C PRO A 22 -13.38 5.19 18.86
N ASN A 23 -13.19 5.97 17.81
CA ASN A 23 -12.29 5.62 16.72
C ASN A 23 -11.16 6.66 16.67
N PRO A 24 -9.94 6.31 17.12
CA PRO A 24 -8.84 7.25 17.19
C PRO A 24 -8.37 7.75 15.82
N TYR A 25 -8.79 7.09 14.74
CA TYR A 25 -8.42 7.46 13.37
C TYR A 25 -9.33 8.54 12.76
N ARG A 26 -10.46 8.91 13.43
CA ARG A 26 -11.40 9.94 12.91
C ARG A 26 -10.81 11.34 12.84
N SER A 27 -9.86 11.65 13.71
CA SER A 27 -9.22 12.97 13.78
C SER A 27 -7.96 13.10 12.93
N LEU A 28 -7.57 12.06 12.20
CA LEU A 28 -6.39 12.11 11.38
C LEU A 28 -6.59 12.98 10.14
N ALA A 29 -5.57 13.76 9.79
CA ALA A 29 -5.56 14.59 8.59
C ALA A 29 -5.12 13.80 7.35
N ALA A 30 -4.15 12.90 7.50
CA ALA A 30 -3.58 12.16 6.39
C ALA A 30 -3.46 10.66 6.70
N LEU A 31 -3.42 9.85 5.66
CA LEU A 31 -3.33 8.39 5.81
C LEU A 31 -2.06 7.94 6.55
N PRO A 32 -0.85 8.53 6.31
CA PRO A 32 0.35 8.15 7.05
C PRO A 32 0.24 8.31 8.56
N ASP A 33 -0.67 9.16 9.05
CA ASP A 33 -0.87 9.38 10.49
C ASP A 33 -1.41 8.12 11.20
N ILE A 34 -1.86 7.11 10.46
CA ILE A 34 -2.28 5.83 11.08
C ILE A 34 -1.10 5.12 11.74
N TRP A 35 0.13 5.26 11.22
CA TRP A 35 1.28 4.46 11.66
C TRP A 35 1.74 4.80 13.06
N PRO A 36 1.93 6.08 13.46
CA PRO A 36 2.27 6.41 14.85
C PRO A 36 1.26 5.83 15.85
N LEU A 37 -0.03 5.89 15.54
CA LEU A 37 -1.09 5.34 16.39
C LEU A 37 -1.05 3.81 16.41
N ALA A 38 -0.87 3.16 15.27
CA ALA A 38 -0.78 1.71 15.17
C ALA A 38 0.45 1.18 15.94
N VAL A 39 1.60 1.83 15.81
CA VAL A 39 2.82 1.51 16.57
C VAL A 39 2.60 1.68 18.07
N GLN A 40 1.98 2.77 18.50
CA GLN A 40 1.67 3.00 19.91
C GLN A 40 0.76 1.91 20.50
N ARG A 41 -0.22 1.44 19.72
CA ARG A 41 -1.25 0.50 20.18
C ARG A 41 -0.82 -0.96 20.08
N PHE A 42 -0.04 -1.31 19.07
CA PHE A 42 0.23 -2.71 18.68
C PHE A 42 1.71 -3.03 18.53
N GLY A 43 2.61 -2.14 18.92
CA GLY A 43 4.06 -2.12 18.65
C GLY A 43 4.74 -3.47 18.46
N ASP A 44 4.57 -4.38 19.41
CA ASP A 44 5.24 -5.69 19.40
C ASP A 44 4.42 -6.81 18.74
N THR A 45 3.19 -6.50 18.28
CA THR A 45 2.36 -7.44 17.51
C THR A 45 2.95 -7.58 16.11
N LEU A 46 2.91 -8.78 15.54
CA LEU A 46 3.24 -9.01 14.13
C LEU A 46 2.27 -8.20 13.26
N ALA A 47 2.80 -7.33 12.42
CA ALA A 47 2.01 -6.57 11.45
C ALA A 47 1.99 -7.26 10.09
N LEU A 48 3.17 -7.71 9.63
CA LEU A 48 3.34 -8.19 8.27
C LEU A 48 4.25 -9.42 8.22
N ASP A 49 3.82 -10.43 7.47
CA ASP A 49 4.57 -11.62 7.10
C ASP A 49 4.62 -11.73 5.58
N ASP A 50 5.80 -11.70 4.99
CA ASP A 50 6.03 -11.83 3.56
C ASP A 50 6.99 -13.01 3.31
N PRO A 51 6.48 -14.27 3.46
CA PRO A 51 7.32 -15.46 3.40
C PRO A 51 7.85 -15.74 2.00
N HIS A 52 7.23 -15.16 0.98
CA HIS A 52 7.58 -15.34 -0.43
C HIS A 52 8.31 -14.14 -1.03
N GLY A 53 8.49 -13.07 -0.24
CA GLY A 53 9.23 -11.88 -0.63
C GLY A 53 10.71 -12.14 -0.87
N GLN A 54 11.37 -11.26 -1.58
CA GLN A 54 12.80 -11.32 -1.85
C GLN A 54 13.47 -10.01 -1.42
N PRO A 55 14.08 -10.01 -0.21
CA PRO A 55 14.11 -11.09 0.79
C PRO A 55 12.76 -11.34 1.45
N ALA A 56 12.56 -12.52 2.03
CA ALA A 56 11.43 -12.77 2.92
C ALA A 56 11.53 -11.85 4.15
N ALA A 57 10.38 -11.40 4.66
CA ALA A 57 10.34 -10.47 5.79
C ALA A 57 9.21 -10.81 6.76
N ARG A 58 9.49 -10.50 8.02
CA ARG A 58 8.53 -10.63 9.09
C ARG A 58 8.68 -9.44 10.03
N LEU A 59 7.68 -8.57 10.10
CA LEU A 59 7.79 -7.26 10.75
C LEU A 59 6.69 -7.07 11.78
N THR A 60 7.06 -6.66 12.97
CA THR A 60 6.14 -6.10 13.97
C THR A 60 5.66 -4.72 13.52
N TYR A 61 4.60 -4.20 14.17
CA TYR A 61 4.13 -2.83 13.93
C TYR A 61 5.23 -1.78 14.17
N ARG A 62 6.08 -2.00 15.17
CA ARG A 62 7.21 -1.12 15.48
C ARG A 62 8.23 -1.11 14.35
N GLU A 63 8.63 -2.29 13.89
CA GLU A 63 9.60 -2.44 12.79
C GLU A 63 9.05 -1.91 11.48
N LEU A 64 7.79 -2.20 11.16
CA LEU A 64 7.12 -1.68 9.96
C LEU A 64 7.02 -0.14 9.99
N GLY A 65 6.56 0.44 11.12
CA GLY A 65 6.49 1.88 11.29
C GLY A 65 7.86 2.56 11.19
N GLN A 66 8.90 1.93 11.75
CA GLN A 66 10.28 2.42 11.62
C GLN A 66 10.76 2.33 10.17
N ALA A 67 10.50 1.22 9.47
CA ALA A 67 10.89 1.05 8.08
C ALA A 67 10.22 2.10 7.17
N ILE A 68 8.91 2.34 7.34
CA ILE A 68 8.18 3.39 6.60
C ILE A 68 8.82 4.77 6.85
N ARG A 69 9.12 5.09 8.09
CA ARG A 69 9.75 6.37 8.45
C ARG A 69 11.14 6.51 7.85
N THR A 70 11.97 5.47 7.96
CA THR A 70 13.34 5.46 7.40
C THR A 70 13.30 5.60 5.87
N PHE A 71 12.35 4.93 5.21
CA PHE A 71 12.15 5.07 3.77
C PHE A 71 11.77 6.51 3.39
N ALA A 72 10.84 7.13 4.13
CA ALA A 72 10.47 8.52 3.94
C ALA A 72 11.67 9.48 4.13
N GLN A 73 12.49 9.27 5.15
CA GLN A 73 13.72 10.05 5.39
C GLN A 73 14.70 9.93 4.21
N GLY A 74 14.87 8.72 3.65
CA GLY A 74 15.70 8.51 2.45
C GLY A 74 15.16 9.26 1.23
N LEU A 75 13.84 9.22 1.03
CA LEU A 75 13.19 10.00 -0.02
C LEU A 75 13.36 11.52 0.18
N GLN A 76 13.21 12.01 1.42
CA GLN A 76 13.41 13.42 1.76
C GLN A 76 14.86 13.86 1.53
N ALA A 77 15.84 13.01 1.83
CA ALA A 77 17.26 13.26 1.54
C ALA A 77 17.54 13.44 0.04
N LEU A 78 16.71 12.81 -0.82
CA LEU A 78 16.77 12.95 -2.28
C LEU A 78 15.84 14.05 -2.83
N GLY A 79 15.27 14.89 -1.94
CA GLY A 79 14.44 16.03 -2.32
C GLY A 79 12.96 15.72 -2.58
N VAL A 80 12.48 14.52 -2.23
CA VAL A 80 11.06 14.18 -2.33
C VAL A 80 10.28 14.82 -1.18
N GLY A 81 9.16 15.45 -1.51
CA GLY A 81 8.30 16.12 -0.55
C GLY A 81 6.94 16.50 -1.14
N VAL A 82 6.28 17.49 -0.53
CA VAL A 82 4.97 17.97 -0.98
C VAL A 82 5.02 18.41 -2.44
N GLY A 83 4.06 17.94 -3.22
CA GLY A 83 3.97 18.23 -4.66
C GLY A 83 4.84 17.30 -5.53
N THR A 84 5.63 16.39 -4.96
CA THR A 84 6.35 15.39 -5.73
C THR A 84 5.40 14.26 -6.13
N HIS A 85 5.41 13.89 -7.40
CA HIS A 85 4.70 12.73 -7.95
C HIS A 85 5.67 11.58 -8.17
N VAL A 86 5.31 10.40 -7.69
CA VAL A 86 6.16 9.21 -7.70
C VAL A 86 5.44 8.07 -8.40
N ALA A 87 5.96 7.58 -9.51
CA ALA A 87 5.47 6.34 -10.13
C ALA A 87 5.95 5.13 -9.30
N LEU A 88 5.05 4.26 -8.88
CA LEU A 88 5.35 3.05 -8.11
C LEU A 88 4.82 1.82 -8.85
N PHE A 89 5.73 1.08 -9.49
CA PHE A 89 5.42 -0.09 -10.32
C PHE A 89 6.00 -1.36 -9.70
N ALA A 90 5.17 -2.05 -8.95
CA ALA A 90 5.54 -3.29 -8.29
C ALA A 90 4.28 -4.06 -7.85
N ASP A 91 4.42 -5.35 -7.62
CA ASP A 91 3.38 -6.18 -7.05
C ASP A 91 3.51 -6.29 -5.52
N ASN A 92 2.54 -6.97 -4.90
CA ASN A 92 2.43 -7.08 -3.45
C ASN A 92 3.72 -7.58 -2.80
N SER A 93 4.22 -6.82 -1.84
CA SER A 93 5.34 -7.20 -0.97
C SER A 93 5.42 -6.28 0.24
N HIS A 94 6.18 -6.69 1.25
CA HIS A 94 6.49 -5.79 2.37
C HIS A 94 7.17 -4.49 1.90
N ARG A 95 8.00 -4.55 0.85
CA ARG A 95 8.67 -3.36 0.28
C ARG A 95 7.72 -2.46 -0.47
N TRP A 96 6.70 -3.04 -1.13
CA TRP A 96 5.65 -2.25 -1.75
C TRP A 96 4.92 -1.39 -0.70
N LEU A 97 4.49 -2.00 0.41
CA LEU A 97 3.79 -1.28 1.49
C LEU A 97 4.68 -0.22 2.14
N ILE A 98 5.96 -0.54 2.41
CA ILE A 98 6.93 0.41 2.96
C ILE A 98 7.11 1.59 2.00
N ALA A 99 7.24 1.34 0.70
CA ALA A 99 7.40 2.38 -0.32
C ALA A 99 6.13 3.23 -0.45
N ASP A 100 4.97 2.60 -0.56
CA ASP A 100 3.68 3.26 -0.63
C ASP A 100 3.46 4.24 0.52
N GLN A 101 3.63 3.77 1.73
CA GLN A 101 3.43 4.58 2.93
C GLN A 101 4.60 5.56 3.20
N GLY A 102 5.80 5.18 2.80
CA GLY A 102 6.98 6.05 2.88
C GLY A 102 6.88 7.27 1.95
N ILE A 103 6.36 7.08 0.73
CA ILE A 103 6.09 8.19 -0.20
C ILE A 103 5.10 9.17 0.42
N MET A 104 3.96 8.68 0.94
CA MET A 104 2.96 9.54 1.58
C MET A 104 3.50 10.19 2.86
N THR A 105 4.32 9.49 3.65
CA THR A 105 4.97 10.02 4.86
C THR A 105 5.98 11.13 4.53
N ALA A 106 6.64 11.06 3.37
CA ALA A 106 7.50 12.12 2.86
C ALA A 106 6.72 13.35 2.35
N GLY A 107 5.40 13.24 2.22
CA GLY A 107 4.51 14.31 1.72
C GLY A 107 4.21 14.24 0.23
N ALA A 108 4.67 13.20 -0.45
CA ALA A 108 4.47 12.99 -1.87
C ALA A 108 3.23 12.13 -2.16
N MET A 109 2.75 12.16 -3.42
CA MET A 109 1.73 11.25 -3.90
C MET A 109 2.35 10.15 -4.78
N ASN A 110 1.68 9.03 -4.90
CA ASN A 110 2.11 7.99 -5.83
C ASN A 110 1.09 7.68 -6.94
N ALA A 111 1.61 7.26 -8.09
CA ALA A 111 0.86 6.68 -9.19
C ALA A 111 1.22 5.19 -9.27
N VAL A 112 0.24 4.32 -8.99
CA VAL A 112 0.49 2.90 -8.74
C VAL A 112 0.02 2.00 -9.87
N ARG A 113 0.81 0.96 -10.17
CA ARG A 113 0.45 -0.09 -11.11
C ARG A 113 1.27 -1.36 -10.85
N SER A 114 0.76 -2.52 -11.35
CA SER A 114 1.54 -3.76 -11.37
C SER A 114 2.83 -3.60 -12.19
N GLY A 115 3.93 -4.10 -11.68
CA GLY A 115 5.16 -4.24 -12.46
C GLY A 115 5.03 -5.13 -13.70
N ALA A 116 4.03 -6.02 -13.72
CA ALA A 116 3.76 -6.91 -14.85
C ALA A 116 2.95 -6.25 -15.99
N ALA A 117 2.46 -5.01 -15.81
CA ALA A 117 1.71 -4.29 -16.86
C ALA A 117 2.59 -4.02 -18.09
N GLU A 118 1.95 -3.78 -19.24
CA GLU A 118 2.64 -3.54 -20.51
C GLU A 118 3.56 -2.30 -20.43
N THR A 119 4.71 -2.37 -21.09
CA THR A 119 5.74 -1.33 -21.07
C THR A 119 5.20 0.05 -21.48
N GLU A 120 4.38 0.10 -22.53
CA GLU A 120 3.77 1.35 -22.99
C GLU A 120 2.73 1.90 -22.00
N GLU A 121 2.02 1.02 -21.28
CA GLU A 121 1.11 1.44 -20.23
C GLU A 121 1.87 2.07 -19.06
N LEU A 122 2.96 1.44 -18.60
CA LEU A 122 3.77 1.95 -17.51
C LEU A 122 4.43 3.29 -17.87
N ARG A 123 4.97 3.41 -19.11
CA ARG A 123 5.48 4.68 -19.60
C ARG A 123 4.41 5.76 -19.61
N TYR A 124 3.23 5.46 -20.17
CA TYR A 124 2.11 6.39 -20.21
C TYR A 124 1.70 6.83 -18.79
N ILE A 125 1.66 5.93 -17.83
CA ILE A 125 1.30 6.25 -16.44
C ILE A 125 2.33 7.20 -15.83
N ALA A 126 3.62 6.94 -15.99
CA ALA A 126 4.69 7.81 -15.47
C ALA A 126 4.63 9.22 -16.07
N GLU A 127 4.39 9.33 -17.38
CA GLU A 127 4.23 10.59 -18.09
C GLU A 127 2.95 11.33 -17.68
N HIS A 128 1.80 10.65 -17.74
CA HIS A 128 0.47 11.24 -17.46
C HIS A 128 0.28 11.63 -16.00
N SER A 129 0.94 10.95 -15.08
CA SER A 129 0.96 11.33 -13.65
C SER A 129 1.95 12.44 -13.34
N GLU A 130 2.69 12.92 -14.34
CA GLU A 130 3.76 13.91 -14.17
C GLU A 130 4.80 13.48 -13.12
N SER A 131 5.08 12.16 -13.07
CA SER A 131 6.02 11.62 -12.10
C SER A 131 7.44 12.08 -12.37
N THR A 132 8.10 12.61 -11.36
CA THR A 132 9.51 13.02 -11.39
C THR A 132 10.44 12.02 -10.72
N VAL A 133 9.86 11.00 -10.07
CA VAL A 133 10.58 9.89 -9.44
C VAL A 133 9.88 8.59 -9.82
N ILE A 134 10.65 7.53 -10.03
CA ILE A 134 10.14 6.22 -10.38
C ILE A 134 10.68 5.13 -9.47
N LEU A 135 9.79 4.34 -8.89
CA LEU A 135 10.10 3.17 -8.07
C LEU A 135 9.69 1.91 -8.84
N LEU A 136 10.63 1.01 -9.06
CA LEU A 136 10.44 -0.23 -9.80
C LEU A 136 10.68 -1.44 -8.89
N GLU A 137 9.93 -2.50 -9.10
CA GLU A 137 10.04 -3.73 -8.31
C GLU A 137 11.47 -4.29 -8.30
N ASN A 138 12.10 -4.36 -9.48
CA ASN A 138 13.41 -5.02 -9.63
C ASN A 138 14.14 -4.57 -10.91
N LEU A 139 15.40 -5.04 -11.04
CA LEU A 139 16.24 -4.75 -12.19
C LEU A 139 15.68 -5.29 -13.53
N ALA A 140 14.94 -6.40 -13.51
CA ALA A 140 14.34 -6.94 -14.74
C ALA A 140 13.27 -5.99 -15.29
N LEU A 141 12.47 -5.38 -14.42
CA LEU A 141 11.50 -4.36 -14.81
C LEU A 141 12.20 -3.10 -15.34
N LEU A 142 13.28 -2.66 -14.68
CA LEU A 142 14.07 -1.53 -15.18
C LEU A 142 14.58 -1.78 -16.60
N ARG A 143 15.23 -2.93 -16.85
CA ARG A 143 15.74 -3.28 -18.19
C ARG A 143 14.66 -3.31 -19.26
N ARG A 144 13.43 -3.67 -18.88
CA ARG A 144 12.28 -3.65 -19.79
C ARG A 144 11.83 -2.23 -20.13
N LEU A 145 12.04 -1.27 -19.22
CA LEU A 145 11.54 0.11 -19.34
C LEU A 145 12.63 1.12 -19.75
N GLU A 146 13.93 0.83 -19.60
CA GLU A 146 15.01 1.83 -19.64
C GLU A 146 14.98 2.71 -20.90
N ASP A 147 14.76 2.12 -22.08
CA ASP A 147 14.65 2.87 -23.34
C ASP A 147 13.41 3.78 -23.41
N ARG A 148 12.42 3.56 -22.55
CA ARG A 148 11.16 4.30 -22.49
C ARG A 148 11.12 5.37 -21.42
N LEU A 149 12.14 5.42 -20.57
CA LEU A 149 12.24 6.38 -19.48
C LEU A 149 13.15 7.59 -19.83
N ALA A 150 13.95 7.49 -20.90
CA ALA A 150 15.02 8.44 -21.20
C ALA A 150 14.53 9.88 -21.46
N ASP A 151 13.32 10.04 -21.97
CA ASP A 151 12.69 11.34 -22.29
C ASP A 151 11.72 11.83 -21.21
N LEU A 152 11.55 11.08 -20.10
CA LEU A 152 10.74 11.51 -18.98
C LEU A 152 11.54 12.42 -18.02
N PRO A 153 10.90 13.41 -17.37
CA PRO A 153 11.56 14.37 -16.49
C PRO A 153 11.90 13.77 -15.13
N LEU A 154 12.53 12.60 -15.11
CA LEU A 154 12.86 11.89 -13.89
C LEU A 154 14.11 12.48 -13.23
N SER A 155 14.05 12.70 -11.93
CA SER A 155 15.18 13.15 -11.11
C SER A 155 16.05 11.97 -10.66
N PHE A 156 15.42 10.85 -10.31
CA PHE A 156 16.08 9.59 -9.97
C PHE A 156 15.11 8.41 -10.06
N GLY A 157 15.65 7.19 -10.03
CA GLY A 157 14.92 5.95 -9.91
C GLY A 157 15.35 5.12 -8.70
N LEU A 158 14.47 4.25 -8.24
CA LEU A 158 14.71 3.33 -7.13
C LEU A 158 14.25 1.92 -7.49
N LEU A 159 15.09 0.91 -7.22
CA LEU A 159 14.71 -0.50 -7.23
C LEU A 159 14.24 -0.91 -5.82
N LEU A 160 13.06 -1.53 -5.73
CA LEU A 160 12.58 -2.11 -4.48
C LEU A 160 13.29 -3.43 -4.12
N SER A 161 14.26 -3.85 -4.91
CA SER A 161 15.10 -5.03 -4.68
C SER A 161 16.48 -4.64 -4.13
N ASP A 162 17.28 -5.66 -3.75
CA ASP A 162 18.67 -5.49 -3.31
C ASP A 162 19.66 -5.51 -4.48
N GLN A 163 19.16 -5.63 -5.70
CA GLN A 163 19.98 -5.69 -6.91
C GLN A 163 20.69 -4.34 -7.15
N ASP A 164 21.95 -4.42 -7.54
CA ASP A 164 22.72 -3.21 -7.88
C ASP A 164 22.14 -2.54 -9.12
N PRO A 165 21.79 -1.24 -9.02
CA PRO A 165 21.27 -0.51 -10.15
C PRO A 165 22.38 -0.19 -11.17
N PRO A 166 22.01 0.05 -12.44
CA PRO A 166 22.98 0.41 -13.46
C PRO A 166 23.54 1.82 -13.22
N GLN A 167 24.76 2.06 -13.68
CA GLN A 167 25.32 3.39 -13.76
C GLN A 167 24.80 4.09 -15.03
N GLY A 168 24.43 5.36 -14.93
CA GLY A 168 23.87 6.11 -16.05
C GLY A 168 23.63 7.58 -15.76
N PRO A 169 23.07 8.32 -16.72
CA PRO A 169 22.76 9.74 -16.55
C PRO A 169 21.66 9.99 -15.51
N LEU A 170 20.68 9.07 -15.42
CA LEU A 170 19.69 9.08 -14.37
C LEU A 170 20.25 8.35 -13.13
N PRO A 171 20.33 9.01 -11.97
CA PRO A 171 20.72 8.32 -10.72
C PRO A 171 19.74 7.22 -10.37
N TRP A 172 20.26 6.04 -10.03
CA TRP A 172 19.47 4.91 -9.53
C TRP A 172 19.99 4.48 -8.17
N TYR A 173 19.06 4.11 -7.30
CA TYR A 173 19.31 3.53 -5.98
C TYR A 173 18.64 2.16 -5.89
N ASN A 174 19.05 1.35 -4.93
CA ASN A 174 18.30 0.17 -4.51
C ASN A 174 17.69 0.38 -3.12
N PHE A 175 16.84 -0.54 -2.69
CA PHE A 175 16.15 -0.43 -1.41
C PHE A 175 17.12 -0.28 -0.21
N PRO A 176 18.18 -1.12 -0.06
CA PRO A 176 19.16 -0.94 1.00
C PRO A 176 19.84 0.44 1.01
N GLN A 177 20.26 0.94 -0.13
CA GLN A 177 20.91 2.25 -0.25
C GLN A 177 19.99 3.39 0.20
N LEU A 178 18.71 3.33 -0.18
CA LEU A 178 17.74 4.33 0.28
C LEU A 178 17.52 4.23 1.80
N MET A 179 17.44 3.03 2.35
CA MET A 179 17.29 2.82 3.79
C MET A 179 18.51 3.32 4.58
N GLU A 180 19.73 3.09 4.09
CA GLU A 180 20.96 3.63 4.68
C GLU A 180 20.98 5.16 4.66
N LEU A 181 20.62 5.76 3.53
CA LEU A 181 20.47 7.21 3.41
C LEU A 181 19.44 7.75 4.41
N GLY A 182 18.31 7.06 4.56
CA GLY A 182 17.27 7.44 5.52
C GLY A 182 17.69 7.35 6.98
N GLN A 183 18.53 6.37 7.34
CA GLN A 183 19.08 6.26 8.70
C GLN A 183 19.99 7.43 9.06
N SER A 184 20.71 7.99 8.10
CA SER A 184 21.63 9.11 8.27
C SER A 184 20.97 10.48 8.14
N HIS A 185 19.73 10.56 7.65
CA HIS A 185 19.02 11.81 7.42
C HIS A 185 17.93 12.05 8.47
N PRO A 186 17.86 13.27 9.08
CA PRO A 186 16.80 13.57 10.04
C PRO A 186 15.43 13.63 9.36
N TYR A 187 14.42 13.10 10.03
CA TYR A 187 13.05 13.21 9.54
C TYR A 187 12.55 14.65 9.60
N SER A 188 12.07 15.16 8.48
CA SER A 188 11.41 16.46 8.36
C SER A 188 9.89 16.25 8.38
N PRO A 189 9.19 16.59 9.48
CA PRO A 189 7.74 16.44 9.56
C PRO A 189 7.03 17.22 8.45
N VAL A 190 6.05 16.59 7.82
CA VAL A 190 5.24 17.21 6.77
C VAL A 190 3.82 17.38 7.29
N THR A 191 3.22 18.55 7.05
CA THR A 191 1.81 18.81 7.34
C THR A 191 0.98 18.58 6.09
N LEU A 192 0.22 17.50 6.08
CA LEU A 192 -0.69 17.15 5.01
C LEU A 192 -2.12 17.52 5.40
N GLN A 193 -2.92 17.87 4.39
CA GLN A 193 -4.35 18.17 4.55
C GLN A 193 -5.21 16.98 4.06
N PRO A 194 -6.42 16.79 4.57
CA PRO A 194 -7.29 15.71 4.12
C PRO A 194 -7.58 15.72 2.61
N GLN A 195 -7.55 16.90 1.99
CA GLN A 195 -7.82 17.12 0.58
C GLN A 195 -6.59 16.93 -0.31
N ASP A 196 -5.40 16.81 0.28
CA ASP A 196 -4.19 16.56 -0.50
C ASP A 196 -4.28 15.21 -1.21
N LEU A 197 -3.77 15.18 -2.44
CA LEU A 197 -3.76 13.99 -3.26
C LEU A 197 -2.80 12.96 -2.66
N ALA A 198 -3.32 11.79 -2.33
CA ALA A 198 -2.54 10.69 -1.78
C ALA A 198 -2.04 9.75 -2.87
N THR A 199 -2.88 9.46 -3.87
CA THR A 199 -2.55 8.47 -4.88
C THR A 199 -3.37 8.63 -6.15
N LEU A 200 -2.78 8.18 -7.28
CA LEU A 200 -3.48 7.91 -8.54
C LEU A 200 -3.55 6.39 -8.77
N ILE A 201 -4.77 5.88 -8.94
CA ILE A 201 -5.00 4.48 -9.30
C ILE A 201 -5.44 4.42 -10.75
N TYR A 202 -4.65 3.76 -11.59
CA TYR A 202 -4.94 3.66 -13.02
C TYR A 202 -5.86 2.50 -13.32
N THR A 203 -6.95 2.77 -14.05
CA THR A 203 -7.93 1.79 -14.49
C THR A 203 -7.99 1.75 -16.01
N SER A 204 -8.33 0.59 -16.59
CA SER A 204 -8.57 0.47 -18.03
C SER A 204 -9.75 1.36 -18.43
N GLY A 205 -9.47 2.43 -19.16
CA GLY A 205 -10.51 3.33 -19.67
C GLY A 205 -11.28 2.71 -20.83
N THR A 206 -12.56 3.04 -20.94
CA THR A 206 -13.42 2.64 -22.09
C THR A 206 -12.93 3.20 -23.43
N THR A 207 -12.04 4.19 -23.40
CA THR A 207 -11.46 4.87 -24.57
C THR A 207 -10.08 4.33 -24.97
N GLY A 208 -9.61 3.23 -24.39
CA GLY A 208 -8.35 2.57 -24.72
C GLY A 208 -7.13 3.07 -23.92
N LYS A 209 -7.12 4.31 -23.42
CA LYS A 209 -6.05 4.81 -22.53
C LYS A 209 -6.44 4.69 -21.06
N PRO A 210 -5.52 4.25 -20.17
CA PRO A 210 -5.78 4.22 -18.74
C PRO A 210 -6.13 5.60 -18.17
N LYS A 211 -7.05 5.63 -17.19
CA LYS A 211 -7.45 6.85 -16.48
C LYS A 211 -6.94 6.80 -15.05
N GLY A 212 -6.27 7.86 -14.60
CA GLY A 212 -5.81 8.02 -13.22
C GLY A 212 -6.96 8.48 -12.31
N VAL A 213 -7.45 7.59 -11.47
CA VAL A 213 -8.45 7.94 -10.45
C VAL A 213 -7.72 8.62 -9.29
N MET A 214 -8.05 9.87 -9.04
CA MET A 214 -7.47 10.70 -7.98
C MET A 214 -8.11 10.36 -6.64
N LEU A 215 -7.32 9.92 -5.66
CA LEU A 215 -7.78 9.69 -4.29
C LEU A 215 -6.99 10.56 -3.33
N THR A 216 -7.73 11.31 -2.51
CA THR A 216 -7.17 12.14 -1.43
C THR A 216 -6.95 11.32 -0.16
N HIS A 217 -6.21 11.87 0.80
CA HIS A 217 -6.08 11.26 2.12
C HIS A 217 -7.44 11.07 2.79
N ALA A 218 -8.37 12.03 2.64
CA ALA A 218 -9.73 11.91 3.17
C ALA A 218 -10.49 10.73 2.58
N ASN A 219 -10.34 10.43 1.28
CA ASN A 219 -11.01 9.29 0.65
C ASN A 219 -10.54 7.96 1.26
N LEU A 220 -9.24 7.81 1.48
CA LEU A 220 -8.65 6.61 2.07
C LEU A 220 -9.00 6.48 3.56
N LEU A 221 -8.89 7.57 4.33
CA LEU A 221 -9.26 7.61 5.75
C LEU A 221 -10.75 7.36 5.96
N HIS A 222 -11.62 7.76 5.02
CA HIS A 222 -13.04 7.44 5.10
C HIS A 222 -13.24 5.92 5.18
N GLN A 223 -12.56 5.13 4.35
CA GLN A 223 -12.65 3.67 4.37
C GLN A 223 -12.11 3.11 5.70
N VAL A 224 -10.94 3.58 6.16
CA VAL A 224 -10.38 3.18 7.46
C VAL A 224 -11.36 3.44 8.61
N ASN A 225 -12.12 4.52 8.53
CA ASN A 225 -13.06 4.92 9.57
C ASN A 225 -14.42 4.23 9.50
N THR A 226 -14.86 3.75 8.33
CA THR A 226 -16.23 3.25 8.13
C THR A 226 -16.33 1.73 8.01
N LEU A 227 -15.29 1.04 7.56
CA LEU A 227 -15.32 -0.42 7.39
C LEU A 227 -15.57 -1.19 8.70
N GLN A 228 -15.30 -0.59 9.87
CA GLN A 228 -15.62 -1.19 11.18
C GLN A 228 -17.11 -1.49 11.37
N VAL A 229 -18.00 -0.89 10.60
CA VAL A 229 -19.45 -1.18 10.64
C VAL A 229 -19.74 -2.58 10.09
N VAL A 230 -18.95 -3.01 9.10
CA VAL A 230 -19.12 -4.29 8.40
C VAL A 230 -18.22 -5.37 8.99
N VAL A 231 -16.98 -5.02 9.30
CA VAL A 231 -15.95 -5.96 9.75
C VAL A 231 -15.34 -5.46 11.06
N GLN A 232 -15.20 -6.33 12.05
CA GLN A 232 -14.72 -5.99 13.40
C GLN A 232 -13.50 -6.83 13.77
N PRO A 233 -12.35 -6.57 13.14
CA PRO A 233 -11.14 -7.31 13.42
C PRO A 233 -10.59 -6.96 14.79
N GLN A 234 -9.94 -7.96 15.41
CA GLN A 234 -9.26 -7.81 16.68
C GLN A 234 -7.74 -7.79 16.48
N PRO A 235 -6.99 -7.13 17.37
CA PRO A 235 -5.53 -7.18 17.32
C PRO A 235 -5.01 -8.63 17.30
N GLY A 236 -4.10 -8.93 16.38
CA GLY A 236 -3.55 -10.27 16.17
C GLY A 236 -4.37 -11.19 15.27
N ASP A 237 -5.58 -10.77 14.82
CA ASP A 237 -6.32 -11.55 13.81
C ASP A 237 -5.47 -11.71 12.54
N GLN A 238 -5.41 -12.95 12.05
CA GLN A 238 -4.63 -13.29 10.86
C GLN A 238 -5.39 -12.96 9.58
N VAL A 239 -4.68 -12.37 8.63
CA VAL A 239 -5.19 -11.98 7.32
C VAL A 239 -4.29 -12.56 6.24
N VAL A 240 -4.87 -13.10 5.16
CA VAL A 240 -4.13 -13.41 3.94
C VAL A 240 -4.51 -12.38 2.87
N SER A 241 -3.50 -11.69 2.36
CA SER A 241 -3.59 -10.71 1.28
C SER A 241 -3.12 -11.35 -0.02
N ILE A 242 -3.97 -11.30 -1.05
CA ILE A 242 -3.70 -11.94 -2.35
C ILE A 242 -4.11 -11.06 -3.53
N LEU A 243 -5.09 -10.17 -3.35
CA LEU A 243 -5.46 -9.26 -4.41
C LEU A 243 -4.40 -8.17 -4.59
N PRO A 244 -4.31 -7.54 -5.77
CA PRO A 244 -3.29 -6.53 -6.03
C PRO A 244 -3.39 -5.31 -5.11
N SER A 245 -2.34 -4.99 -4.34
CA SER A 245 -2.27 -3.81 -3.45
C SER A 245 -2.27 -2.49 -4.22
N TRP A 246 -1.90 -2.49 -5.51
CA TRP A 246 -2.06 -1.32 -6.38
C TRP A 246 -3.52 -1.08 -6.82
N HIS A 247 -4.48 -1.94 -6.44
CA HIS A 247 -5.92 -1.77 -6.68
C HIS A 247 -6.63 -1.29 -5.42
N SER A 248 -7.60 -0.39 -5.55
CA SER A 248 -8.28 0.29 -4.44
C SER A 248 -8.89 -0.66 -3.41
N PHE A 249 -9.45 -1.80 -3.85
CA PHE A 249 -10.17 -2.72 -2.97
C PHE A 249 -9.24 -3.41 -1.95
N GLU A 250 -8.16 -4.04 -2.41
CA GLU A 250 -7.17 -4.64 -1.51
C GLU A 250 -6.49 -3.59 -0.66
N ARG A 251 -6.04 -2.50 -1.28
CA ARG A 251 -5.30 -1.44 -0.63
C ARG A 251 -6.05 -0.81 0.54
N THR A 252 -7.35 -0.51 0.38
CA THR A 252 -8.15 0.04 1.47
C THR A 252 -8.44 -0.99 2.57
N ALA A 253 -8.63 -2.25 2.22
CA ALA A 253 -8.78 -3.33 3.19
C ALA A 253 -7.48 -3.53 4.00
N GLU A 254 -6.32 -3.51 3.36
CA GLU A 254 -5.00 -3.57 3.99
C GLU A 254 -4.83 -2.44 5.02
N TYR A 255 -5.06 -1.19 4.64
CA TYR A 255 -4.97 -0.06 5.56
C TYR A 255 -5.92 -0.17 6.73
N PHE A 256 -7.16 -0.60 6.48
CA PHE A 256 -8.15 -0.80 7.53
C PHE A 256 -7.71 -1.90 8.50
N LEU A 257 -7.36 -3.09 8.00
CA LEU A 257 -7.00 -4.24 8.83
C LEU A 257 -5.73 -3.96 9.65
N LEU A 258 -4.72 -3.35 9.05
CA LEU A 258 -3.51 -2.93 9.75
C LEU A 258 -3.80 -1.84 10.78
N SER A 259 -4.71 -0.90 10.51
CA SER A 259 -5.13 0.08 11.53
C SER A 259 -5.78 -0.56 12.76
N ARG A 260 -6.25 -1.80 12.66
CA ARG A 260 -6.90 -2.56 13.75
C ARG A 260 -5.96 -3.52 14.48
N GLY A 261 -4.70 -3.59 14.09
CA GLY A 261 -3.72 -4.48 14.73
C GLY A 261 -3.72 -5.90 14.18
N CYS A 262 -4.29 -6.15 13.01
CA CYS A 262 -4.21 -7.46 12.35
C CYS A 262 -2.80 -7.80 11.92
N SER A 263 -2.55 -9.10 11.75
CA SER A 263 -1.31 -9.63 11.18
C SER A 263 -1.57 -10.08 9.74
N GLN A 264 -0.97 -9.39 8.78
CA GLN A 264 -1.19 -9.65 7.36
C GLN A 264 -0.08 -10.52 6.78
N THR A 265 -0.45 -11.57 6.06
CA THR A 265 0.47 -12.42 5.29
C THR A 265 0.24 -12.20 3.81
N TYR A 266 1.28 -11.81 3.07
CA TYR A 266 1.23 -11.77 1.62
C TYR A 266 1.33 -13.15 1.02
N SER A 267 0.44 -13.44 0.07
CA SER A 267 0.39 -14.71 -0.66
C SER A 267 0.22 -14.46 -2.16
N SER A 268 0.24 -15.52 -2.93
CA SER A 268 -0.03 -15.51 -4.36
C SER A 268 -0.88 -16.72 -4.74
N LEU A 269 -1.49 -16.72 -5.92
CA LEU A 269 -2.28 -17.87 -6.40
C LEU A 269 -1.52 -19.19 -6.31
N ARG A 270 -0.20 -19.15 -6.53
CA ARG A 270 0.67 -20.33 -6.44
C ARG A 270 0.78 -20.91 -5.03
N HIS A 271 0.81 -20.04 -4.03
CA HIS A 271 1.08 -20.43 -2.64
C HIS A 271 -0.19 -20.47 -1.78
N LEU A 272 -1.31 -19.93 -2.27
CA LEU A 272 -2.53 -19.68 -1.51
C LEU A 272 -3.01 -20.89 -0.71
N LYS A 273 -3.05 -22.11 -1.32
CA LYS A 273 -3.54 -23.31 -0.63
C LYS A 273 -2.67 -23.68 0.57
N ALA A 274 -1.36 -23.56 0.44
CA ALA A 274 -0.40 -23.83 1.52
C ALA A 274 -0.49 -22.76 2.61
N ASP A 275 -0.56 -21.49 2.21
CA ASP A 275 -0.61 -20.36 3.13
C ASP A 275 -1.93 -20.32 3.91
N LEU A 276 -3.07 -20.60 3.29
CA LEU A 276 -4.36 -20.73 3.99
C LEU A 276 -4.31 -21.80 5.08
N LYS A 277 -3.65 -22.92 4.79
CA LYS A 277 -3.48 -24.01 5.76
C LYS A 277 -2.54 -23.62 6.92
N ALA A 278 -1.47 -22.91 6.61
CA ALA A 278 -0.45 -22.50 7.59
C ALA A 278 -0.95 -21.33 8.45
N VAL A 279 -1.47 -20.30 7.83
CA VAL A 279 -1.90 -19.03 8.47
C VAL A 279 -3.25 -19.19 9.19
N ARG A 280 -4.17 -19.95 8.61
CA ARG A 280 -5.57 -20.11 9.08
C ARG A 280 -6.22 -18.74 9.29
N PRO A 281 -6.30 -17.92 8.23
CA PRO A 281 -6.72 -16.54 8.36
C PRO A 281 -8.16 -16.41 8.84
N ARG A 282 -8.42 -15.39 9.64
CA ARG A 282 -9.78 -14.99 10.03
C ARG A 282 -10.43 -14.13 8.94
N TYR A 283 -9.61 -13.39 8.20
CA TYR A 283 -10.07 -12.53 7.11
C TYR A 283 -9.23 -12.77 5.86
N MET A 284 -9.89 -12.71 4.73
CA MET A 284 -9.28 -12.67 3.41
C MET A 284 -10.18 -11.84 2.49
N VAL A 285 -9.59 -10.89 1.81
CA VAL A 285 -10.29 -10.12 0.78
C VAL A 285 -10.24 -10.91 -0.51
N GLY A 286 -11.38 -11.07 -1.17
CA GLY A 286 -11.46 -11.86 -2.39
C GLY A 286 -12.54 -11.36 -3.33
N VAL A 287 -12.33 -11.60 -4.61
CA VAL A 287 -13.32 -11.40 -5.67
C VAL A 287 -13.98 -12.73 -6.04
N PRO A 288 -15.19 -12.74 -6.63
CA PRO A 288 -15.91 -13.98 -6.94
C PRO A 288 -15.06 -15.03 -7.66
N ARG A 289 -14.31 -14.61 -8.68
CA ARG A 289 -13.42 -15.50 -9.46
C ARG A 289 -12.34 -16.19 -8.61
N LEU A 290 -11.85 -15.53 -7.55
CA LEU A 290 -10.90 -16.16 -6.65
C LEU A 290 -11.55 -17.28 -5.85
N TRP A 291 -12.74 -17.07 -5.34
CA TRP A 291 -13.51 -18.06 -4.60
C TRP A 291 -13.92 -19.26 -5.45
N GLU A 292 -14.31 -19.02 -6.71
CA GLU A 292 -14.57 -20.07 -7.70
C GLU A 292 -13.31 -20.91 -7.93
N SER A 293 -12.14 -20.28 -8.15
CA SER A 293 -10.86 -20.98 -8.33
C SER A 293 -10.45 -21.83 -7.13
N ILE A 294 -10.73 -21.35 -5.90
CA ILE A 294 -10.47 -22.12 -4.67
C ILE A 294 -11.41 -23.34 -4.62
N TYR A 295 -12.67 -23.15 -4.93
CA TYR A 295 -13.68 -24.22 -4.93
C TYR A 295 -13.38 -25.30 -5.97
N ASP A 296 -13.05 -24.92 -7.19
CA ASP A 296 -12.75 -25.84 -8.31
C ASP A 296 -11.40 -26.57 -8.11
N GLY A 297 -10.49 -26.03 -7.32
CA GLY A 297 -9.19 -26.62 -7.01
C GLY A 297 -9.12 -27.38 -5.68
N ALA A 298 -10.25 -27.47 -4.96
CA ALA A 298 -10.38 -28.23 -3.73
C ALA A 298 -10.81 -29.67 -4.05
#